data_68a679b7986ae4d3fb3f88796fd6ab77
#
_entry.id   68a679b7986ae4d3fb3f88796fd6ab77
#
_cell.length_a   1.000
_cell.length_b   1.000
_cell.length_c   1.000
_cell.angle_alpha   90.00
_cell.angle_beta   90.00
_cell.angle_gamma   90.00
#
_symmetry.space_group_name_H-M   'P 1'
#
loop_
_entity.id
_entity.type
_entity.pdbx_description
1 polymer ?
#
loop_
_entity_poly.entity_id
_entity_poly.type
_entity_poly.pdbx_seq_one_letter_code
_entity_poly.pdbx_strand_id
1 'polypeptide(L)'
;RAQPAAYPAHRVTLLVPYTAGTAADAVARFIAAKLTALWGTTVLVENKAGADGVVGTRAVLQAPADGHMVLFTGPPFLYNTEMLQTAPYVPLRDFQPVARVSSAMWLFAAGRQAPFANLAELIALDKRQGRAADIAVSGSAAMAVATALKNATGARLNI
;
A
#
# COMPACT_ATOMS: atom_id res chain seq x y z
N ARG A 1 12.81 -37.19 19.02
CA ARG A 1 12.79 -35.99 18.13
C ARG A 1 11.43 -35.36 18.31
N ALA A 2 11.36 -34.15 18.89
CA ALA A 2 10.11 -33.39 18.96
C ALA A 2 9.62 -33.12 17.52
N GLN A 3 8.38 -33.47 17.22
CA GLN A 3 7.72 -33.05 15.98
C GLN A 3 7.66 -31.51 15.97
N PRO A 4 8.01 -30.84 14.86
CA PRO A 4 7.81 -29.40 14.78
C PRO A 4 6.33 -29.10 15.06
N ALA A 5 6.06 -28.17 15.96
CA ALA A 5 4.71 -27.76 16.28
C ALA A 5 4.00 -27.35 14.97
N ALA A 6 2.76 -27.85 14.78
CA ALA A 6 1.99 -27.52 13.59
C ALA A 6 1.73 -26.00 13.56
N TYR A 7 1.99 -25.36 12.42
CA TYR A 7 1.66 -23.96 12.21
C TYR A 7 0.19 -23.85 11.72
N PRO A 8 -0.58 -22.90 12.23
CA PRO A 8 -0.28 -21.97 13.33
C PRO A 8 -0.44 -22.65 14.71
N ALA A 9 0.54 -22.46 15.60
CA ALA A 9 0.51 -23.00 16.96
C ALA A 9 -0.45 -22.24 17.89
N HIS A 10 -0.72 -20.97 17.58
CA HIS A 10 -1.63 -20.10 18.30
C HIS A 10 -2.20 -19.03 17.35
N ARG A 11 -2.99 -18.09 17.88
CA ARG A 11 -3.61 -17.00 17.14
C ARG A 11 -2.63 -16.27 16.20
N VAL A 12 -3.04 -16.05 14.95
CA VAL A 12 -2.32 -15.25 13.97
C VAL A 12 -2.95 -13.86 13.89
N THR A 13 -2.14 -12.82 13.75
CA THR A 13 -2.58 -11.44 13.55
C THR A 13 -2.17 -10.97 12.15
N LEU A 14 -3.14 -10.56 11.33
CA LEU A 14 -2.90 -9.79 10.11
C LEU A 14 -2.89 -8.30 10.49
N LEU A 15 -1.73 -7.70 10.56
CA LEU A 15 -1.59 -6.28 10.85
C LEU A 15 -1.73 -5.48 9.56
N VAL A 16 -2.78 -4.65 9.49
CA VAL A 16 -3.07 -3.73 8.39
C VAL A 16 -2.60 -2.34 8.79
N PRO A 17 -1.58 -1.75 8.12
CA PRO A 17 -0.99 -0.47 8.52
C PRO A 17 -1.81 0.74 8.05
N TYR A 18 -3.10 0.55 7.88
CA TYR A 18 -4.07 1.56 7.41
C TYR A 18 -5.28 1.60 8.31
N THR A 19 -6.09 2.66 8.19
CA THR A 19 -7.34 2.79 8.94
C THR A 19 -8.33 1.69 8.60
N ALA A 20 -9.14 1.30 9.57
CA ALA A 20 -10.25 0.37 9.36
C ALA A 20 -11.23 0.93 8.31
N GLY A 21 -11.87 0.05 7.54
CA GLY A 21 -12.79 0.42 6.46
C GLY A 21 -12.13 0.73 5.12
N THR A 22 -10.80 0.69 5.02
CA THR A 22 -10.10 0.77 3.74
C THR A 22 -10.24 -0.52 2.93
N ALA A 23 -9.97 -0.48 1.62
CA ALA A 23 -9.97 -1.68 0.77
C ALA A 23 -9.01 -2.76 1.30
N ALA A 24 -7.84 -2.38 1.80
CA ALA A 24 -6.89 -3.31 2.41
C ALA A 24 -7.47 -4.00 3.65
N ASP A 25 -8.18 -3.25 4.52
CA ASP A 25 -8.83 -3.79 5.70
C ASP A 25 -9.95 -4.79 5.33
N ALA A 26 -10.78 -4.45 4.36
CA ALA A 26 -11.85 -5.33 3.89
C ALA A 26 -11.31 -6.66 3.33
N VAL A 27 -10.27 -6.61 2.51
CA VAL A 27 -9.61 -7.80 1.95
C VAL A 27 -8.93 -8.61 3.07
N ALA A 28 -8.23 -7.96 4.01
CA ALA A 28 -7.60 -8.64 5.14
C ALA A 28 -8.63 -9.39 6.00
N ARG A 29 -9.79 -8.78 6.30
CA ARG A 29 -10.87 -9.44 7.07
C ARG A 29 -11.46 -10.63 6.31
N PHE A 30 -11.66 -10.50 5.02
CA PHE A 30 -12.13 -11.62 4.20
C PHE A 30 -11.15 -12.80 4.24
N ILE A 31 -9.84 -12.54 4.09
CA ILE A 31 -8.79 -13.56 4.15
C ILE A 31 -8.71 -14.15 5.57
N ALA A 32 -8.72 -13.33 6.62
CA ALA A 32 -8.68 -13.77 8.01
C ALA A 32 -9.81 -14.75 8.33
N ALA A 33 -11.03 -14.48 7.88
CA ALA A 33 -12.16 -15.39 8.06
C ALA A 33 -11.94 -16.74 7.37
N LYS A 34 -11.40 -16.74 6.13
CA LYS A 34 -11.09 -17.98 5.39
C LYS A 34 -9.97 -18.77 6.04
N LEU A 35 -8.90 -18.10 6.49
CA LEU A 35 -7.79 -18.75 7.17
C LEU A 35 -8.21 -19.32 8.54
N THR A 36 -9.07 -18.61 9.28
CA THR A 36 -9.63 -19.13 10.55
C THR A 36 -10.39 -20.42 10.31
N ALA A 37 -11.23 -20.46 9.28
CA ALA A 37 -11.99 -21.67 8.93
C ALA A 37 -11.07 -22.82 8.47
N LEU A 38 -10.01 -22.52 7.74
CA LEU A 38 -9.07 -23.52 7.22
C LEU A 38 -8.17 -24.11 8.30
N TRP A 39 -7.66 -23.25 9.19
CA TRP A 39 -6.67 -23.67 10.20
C TRP A 39 -7.29 -24.10 11.54
N GLY A 40 -8.57 -23.80 11.76
CA GLY A 40 -9.19 -24.01 13.07
C GLY A 40 -8.61 -23.12 14.18
N THR A 41 -7.81 -22.13 13.82
CA THR A 41 -7.12 -21.21 14.73
C THR A 41 -7.53 -19.79 14.38
N THR A 42 -7.77 -18.97 15.41
CA THR A 42 -8.24 -17.59 15.22
C THR A 42 -7.21 -16.75 14.45
N VAL A 43 -7.63 -16.13 13.36
CA VAL A 43 -6.88 -15.10 12.63
C VAL A 43 -7.56 -13.76 12.84
N LEU A 44 -6.87 -12.82 13.50
CA LEU A 44 -7.36 -11.47 13.77
C LEU A 44 -6.84 -10.47 12.74
N VAL A 45 -7.60 -9.41 12.51
CA VAL A 45 -7.13 -8.24 11.79
C VAL A 45 -6.95 -7.10 12.80
N GLU A 46 -5.75 -6.54 12.84
CA GLU A 46 -5.40 -5.37 13.64
C GLU A 46 -5.05 -4.20 12.71
N ASN A 47 -5.68 -3.05 12.92
CA ASN A 47 -5.38 -1.83 12.16
C ASN A 47 -4.44 -0.92 12.97
N LYS A 48 -3.31 -0.54 12.37
CA LYS A 48 -2.34 0.37 12.99
C LYS A 48 -1.85 1.41 11.99
N ALA A 49 -2.69 2.42 11.78
CA ALA A 49 -2.42 3.48 10.82
C ALA A 49 -1.38 4.49 11.34
N GLY A 50 -0.77 5.22 10.42
CA GLY A 50 0.15 6.34 10.68
C GLY A 50 1.30 6.39 9.71
N ALA A 51 1.71 7.62 9.31
CA ALA A 51 2.79 7.89 8.38
C ALA A 51 2.78 6.99 7.13
N ASP A 52 1.62 6.96 6.44
CA ASP A 52 1.38 6.15 5.24
C ASP A 52 1.75 4.66 5.41
N GLY A 53 1.49 4.10 6.60
CA GLY A 53 1.73 2.70 6.94
C GLY A 53 3.05 2.41 7.65
N VAL A 54 3.95 3.38 7.82
CA VAL A 54 5.24 3.17 8.51
C VAL A 54 5.06 2.72 9.95
N VAL A 55 4.07 3.28 10.67
CA VAL A 55 3.82 2.93 12.09
C VAL A 55 3.45 1.46 12.24
N GLY A 56 2.52 0.95 11.44
CA GLY A 56 2.13 -0.46 11.46
C GLY A 56 3.23 -1.40 11.00
N THR A 57 3.95 -1.03 9.92
CA THR A 57 5.08 -1.80 9.41
C THR A 57 6.18 -1.96 10.47
N ARG A 58 6.51 -0.88 11.19
CA ARG A 58 7.47 -0.93 12.30
C ARG A 58 7.01 -1.85 13.43
N ALA A 59 5.72 -1.88 13.74
CA ALA A 59 5.19 -2.76 14.76
C ALA A 59 5.38 -4.24 14.42
N VAL A 60 5.20 -4.63 13.14
CA VAL A 60 5.48 -6.01 12.68
C VAL A 60 6.98 -6.31 12.73
N LEU A 61 7.83 -5.36 12.33
CA LEU A 61 9.29 -5.54 12.39
C LEU A 61 9.80 -5.79 13.81
N GLN A 62 9.12 -5.25 14.81
CA GLN A 62 9.48 -5.41 16.23
C GLN A 62 8.86 -6.65 16.88
N ALA A 63 7.94 -7.34 16.19
CA ALA A 63 7.31 -8.56 16.68
C ALA A 63 8.24 -9.79 16.47
N PRO A 64 7.99 -10.90 17.18
CA PRO A 64 8.69 -12.15 16.91
C PRO A 64 8.50 -12.59 15.44
N ALA A 65 9.61 -13.03 14.81
CA ALA A 65 9.60 -13.50 13.42
C ALA A 65 9.20 -14.99 13.32
N ASP A 66 8.10 -15.34 13.99
CA ASP A 66 7.59 -16.72 14.09
C ASP A 66 6.38 -17.00 13.17
N GLY A 67 6.00 -15.99 12.37
CA GLY A 67 4.88 -16.06 11.42
C GLY A 67 3.50 -15.78 12.04
N HIS A 68 3.38 -15.54 13.36
CA HIS A 68 2.08 -15.25 13.98
C HIS A 68 1.68 -13.78 13.93
N MET A 69 2.58 -12.89 13.53
CA MET A 69 2.24 -11.51 13.12
C MET A 69 2.66 -11.29 11.67
N VAL A 70 1.69 -11.06 10.79
CA VAL A 70 1.90 -10.91 9.35
C VAL A 70 1.47 -9.53 8.91
N LEU A 71 2.34 -8.82 8.21
CA LEU A 71 2.01 -7.52 7.62
C LEU A 71 1.13 -7.70 6.38
N PHE A 72 -0.05 -7.10 6.40
CA PHE A 72 -0.95 -7.05 5.25
C PHE A 72 -0.95 -5.64 4.68
N THR A 73 -0.15 -5.41 3.65
CA THR A 73 0.15 -4.07 3.16
C THR A 73 0.03 -3.94 1.64
N GLY A 74 0.22 -2.74 1.14
CA GLY A 74 0.16 -2.40 -0.28
C GLY A 74 1.40 -1.62 -0.75
N PRO A 75 1.34 -0.99 -1.93
CA PRO A 75 2.47 -0.32 -2.57
C PRO A 75 3.21 0.72 -1.71
N PRO A 76 2.58 1.48 -0.79
CA PRO A 76 3.31 2.40 0.09
C PRO A 76 4.45 1.74 0.88
N PHE A 77 4.31 0.46 1.23
CA PHE A 77 5.37 -0.30 1.89
C PHE A 77 6.71 -0.27 1.13
N LEU A 78 6.67 -0.28 -0.20
CA LEU A 78 7.87 -0.20 -1.04
C LEU A 78 8.32 1.24 -1.27
N TYR A 79 7.38 2.17 -1.52
CA TYR A 79 7.73 3.55 -1.87
C TYR A 79 8.16 4.40 -0.69
N ASN A 80 7.71 4.10 0.52
CA ASN A 80 8.04 4.89 1.70
C ASN A 80 9.54 4.95 2.00
N THR A 81 10.30 3.92 1.66
CA THR A 81 11.76 3.89 1.84
C THR A 81 12.48 4.92 0.98
N GLU A 82 11.94 5.20 -0.20
CA GLU A 82 12.50 6.19 -1.13
C GLU A 82 11.95 7.60 -0.90
N MET A 83 10.66 7.69 -0.58
CA MET A 83 9.94 8.96 -0.55
C MET A 83 9.94 9.64 0.83
N LEU A 84 9.90 8.88 1.91
CA LEU A 84 9.81 9.44 3.25
C LEU A 84 11.17 9.60 3.95
N GLN A 85 12.25 9.04 3.41
CA GLN A 85 13.62 9.05 3.98
C GLN A 85 13.73 8.64 5.48
N THR A 86 12.60 8.42 6.13
CA THR A 86 12.48 8.10 7.56
C THR A 86 11.89 6.72 7.82
N ALA A 87 11.61 5.94 6.76
CA ALA A 87 11.11 4.58 6.92
C ALA A 87 12.19 3.70 7.58
N PRO A 88 11.95 3.15 8.78
CA PRO A 88 12.96 2.47 9.58
C PRO A 88 13.14 1.00 9.16
N TYR A 89 12.90 0.67 7.90
CA TYR A 89 12.98 -0.70 7.36
C TYR A 89 13.44 -0.70 5.90
N VAL A 90 13.97 -1.84 5.48
CA VAL A 90 14.26 -2.13 4.06
C VAL A 90 13.38 -3.32 3.65
N PRO A 91 12.40 -3.15 2.73
CA PRO A 91 11.36 -4.13 2.47
C PRO A 91 11.85 -5.57 2.25
N LEU A 92 12.75 -5.77 1.31
CA LEU A 92 13.22 -7.12 0.93
C LEU A 92 14.33 -7.68 1.84
N ARG A 93 14.92 -6.85 2.70
CA ARG A 93 15.90 -7.30 3.70
C ARG A 93 15.24 -7.71 5.00
N ASP A 94 14.28 -6.91 5.44
CA ASP A 94 13.71 -7.01 6.78
C ASP A 94 12.39 -7.80 6.82
N PHE A 95 11.82 -8.09 5.65
CA PHE A 95 10.56 -8.83 5.52
C PHE A 95 10.66 -9.94 4.48
N GLN A 96 10.07 -11.08 4.78
CA GLN A 96 9.91 -12.19 3.85
C GLN A 96 8.56 -12.06 3.15
N PRO A 97 8.50 -11.83 1.81
CA PRO A 97 7.25 -11.88 1.06
C PRO A 97 6.58 -13.25 1.14
N VAL A 98 5.28 -13.28 1.43
CA VAL A 98 4.50 -14.52 1.55
C VAL A 98 3.63 -14.73 0.31
N ALA A 99 2.75 -13.77 -0.02
CA ALA A 99 1.87 -13.87 -1.16
C ALA A 99 1.41 -12.49 -1.65
N ARG A 100 1.14 -12.39 -2.95
CA ARG A 100 0.38 -11.28 -3.53
C ARG A 100 -1.11 -11.65 -3.55
N VAL A 101 -1.95 -10.91 -2.85
CA VAL A 101 -3.37 -11.20 -2.68
C VAL A 101 -4.28 -10.44 -3.63
N SER A 102 -3.83 -9.32 -4.18
CA SER A 102 -4.61 -8.50 -5.13
C SER A 102 -3.71 -7.70 -6.07
N SER A 103 -4.32 -7.15 -7.12
CA SER A 103 -3.76 -6.14 -7.99
C SER A 103 -4.76 -5.00 -8.12
N ALA A 104 -4.28 -3.76 -8.16
CA ALA A 104 -5.12 -2.58 -8.35
C ALA A 104 -4.56 -1.74 -9.50
N MET A 105 -5.47 -1.03 -10.20
CA MET A 105 -5.11 -0.06 -11.22
C MET A 105 -5.20 1.36 -10.65
N TRP A 106 -4.32 2.23 -11.11
CA TRP A 106 -4.40 3.65 -10.85
C TRP A 106 -5.22 4.33 -11.95
N LEU A 107 -6.07 5.27 -11.55
CA LEU A 107 -6.87 6.07 -12.46
C LEU A 107 -6.56 7.55 -12.24
N PHE A 108 -6.41 8.29 -13.33
CA PHE A 108 -6.49 9.74 -13.31
C PHE A 108 -7.94 10.13 -13.61
N ALA A 109 -8.55 10.87 -12.72
CA ALA A 109 -9.90 11.38 -12.89
C ALA A 109 -9.88 12.91 -12.89
N ALA A 110 -10.65 13.52 -13.77
CA ALA A 110 -10.86 14.95 -13.82
C ALA A 110 -12.35 15.28 -13.62
N GLY A 111 -12.62 16.49 -13.16
CA GLY A 111 -13.98 16.99 -13.09
C GLY A 111 -14.65 16.97 -14.48
N ARG A 112 -15.97 16.78 -14.51
CA ARG A 112 -16.73 16.67 -15.77
C ARG A 112 -16.59 17.89 -16.70
N GLN A 113 -16.22 19.04 -16.17
CA GLN A 113 -16.02 20.30 -16.92
C GLN A 113 -14.55 20.55 -17.26
N ALA A 114 -13.67 19.58 -17.08
CA ALA A 114 -12.26 19.72 -17.45
C ALA A 114 -12.13 20.00 -18.95
N PRO A 115 -11.23 20.92 -19.36
CA PRO A 115 -11.03 21.30 -20.76
C PRO A 115 -10.21 20.27 -21.55
N PHE A 116 -10.25 19.01 -21.14
CA PHE A 116 -9.58 17.86 -21.78
C PHE A 116 -10.36 16.57 -21.49
N ALA A 117 -10.35 15.66 -22.43
CA ALA A 117 -11.06 14.38 -22.31
C ALA A 117 -10.13 13.21 -21.96
N ASN A 118 -8.82 13.37 -22.11
CA ASN A 118 -7.83 12.31 -21.85
C ASN A 118 -6.46 12.91 -21.48
N LEU A 119 -5.54 12.03 -21.09
CA LEU A 119 -4.21 12.42 -20.63
C LEU A 119 -3.37 13.12 -21.73
N ALA A 120 -3.51 12.69 -22.97
CA ALA A 120 -2.76 13.33 -24.09
C ALA A 120 -3.21 14.78 -24.30
N GLU A 121 -4.50 15.05 -24.18
CA GLU A 121 -5.05 16.41 -24.26
C GLU A 121 -4.63 17.27 -23.07
N LEU A 122 -4.58 16.71 -21.85
CA LEU A 122 -4.05 17.39 -20.68
C LEU A 122 -2.60 17.85 -20.92
N ILE A 123 -1.74 16.96 -21.42
CA ILE A 123 -0.33 17.24 -21.71
C ILE A 123 -0.22 18.30 -22.83
N ALA A 124 -1.07 18.21 -23.86
CA ALA A 124 -1.09 19.17 -24.95
C ALA A 124 -1.58 20.56 -24.49
N LEU A 125 -2.50 20.61 -23.53
CA LEU A 125 -3.00 21.84 -22.95
C LEU A 125 -1.91 22.58 -22.16
N ASP A 126 -1.12 21.85 -21.35
CA ASP A 126 0.03 22.41 -20.64
C ASP A 126 1.02 23.06 -21.61
N LYS A 127 1.37 22.36 -22.70
CA LYS A 127 2.30 22.87 -23.71
C LYS A 127 1.79 24.13 -24.41
N ARG A 128 0.47 24.25 -24.63
CA ARG A 128 -0.15 25.38 -25.31
C ARG A 128 -0.35 26.61 -24.42
N GLN A 129 -0.81 26.38 -23.20
CA GLN A 129 -1.21 27.47 -22.29
C GLN A 129 -0.12 27.94 -21.35
N GLY A 130 0.98 27.17 -21.24
CA GLY A 130 2.05 27.52 -20.33
C GLY A 130 1.69 27.42 -18.84
N ARG A 131 0.56 26.78 -18.51
CA ARG A 131 0.04 26.65 -17.16
C ARG A 131 0.13 25.21 -16.69
N ALA A 132 0.78 25.01 -15.54
CA ALA A 132 0.83 23.68 -14.90
C ALA A 132 -0.57 23.19 -14.54
N ALA A 133 -0.80 21.89 -14.71
CA ALA A 133 -2.02 21.26 -14.23
C ALA A 133 -1.83 20.81 -12.77
N ASP A 134 -2.83 21.08 -11.94
CA ASP A 134 -2.84 20.63 -10.54
C ASP A 134 -3.35 19.18 -10.46
N ILE A 135 -2.60 18.32 -9.81
CA ILE A 135 -2.97 16.92 -9.55
C ILE A 135 -3.03 16.68 -8.06
N ALA A 136 -4.21 16.36 -7.56
CA ALA A 136 -4.37 15.91 -6.19
C ALA A 136 -4.00 14.43 -6.08
N VAL A 137 -3.15 14.09 -5.12
CA VAL A 137 -2.71 12.72 -4.83
C VAL A 137 -2.95 12.37 -3.38
N SER A 138 -3.11 11.09 -3.10
CA SER A 138 -3.26 10.58 -1.74
C SER A 138 -2.21 9.50 -1.48
N GLY A 139 -1.27 9.79 -0.60
CA GLY A 139 -0.21 8.88 -0.17
C GLY A 139 0.96 8.74 -1.15
N SER A 140 2.00 8.08 -0.68
CA SER A 140 3.29 7.94 -1.38
C SER A 140 3.18 7.22 -2.73
N ALA A 141 2.30 6.22 -2.84
CA ALA A 141 2.13 5.46 -4.07
C ALA A 141 1.53 6.31 -5.21
N ALA A 142 0.50 7.14 -4.92
CA ALA A 142 -0.09 8.04 -5.90
C ALA A 142 0.90 9.15 -6.29
N MET A 143 1.67 9.66 -5.33
CA MET A 143 2.75 10.61 -5.56
C MET A 143 3.81 10.05 -6.52
N ALA A 144 4.24 8.80 -6.32
CA ALA A 144 5.21 8.14 -7.19
C ALA A 144 4.69 8.02 -8.64
N VAL A 145 3.43 7.62 -8.82
CA VAL A 145 2.80 7.52 -10.15
C VAL A 145 2.69 8.88 -10.83
N ALA A 146 2.25 9.93 -10.12
CA ALA A 146 2.15 11.27 -10.66
C ALA A 146 3.54 11.85 -11.02
N THR A 147 4.55 11.60 -10.19
CA THR A 147 5.93 12.00 -10.45
C THR A 147 6.51 11.27 -11.67
N ALA A 148 6.27 9.97 -11.79
CA ALA A 148 6.69 9.19 -12.97
C ALA A 148 6.04 9.73 -14.25
N LEU A 149 4.74 10.06 -14.21
CA LEU A 149 4.05 10.70 -15.33
C LEU A 149 4.67 12.04 -15.72
N LYS A 150 4.93 12.90 -14.74
CA LYS A 150 5.59 14.21 -14.95
C LYS A 150 6.94 14.02 -15.64
N ASN A 151 7.77 13.10 -15.14
CA ASN A 151 9.10 12.83 -15.69
C ASN A 151 9.04 12.25 -17.11
N ALA A 152 8.13 11.31 -17.36
CA ALA A 152 8.00 10.64 -18.65
C ALA A 152 7.47 11.57 -19.77
N THR A 153 6.64 12.57 -19.40
CA THR A 153 5.96 13.44 -20.39
C THR A 153 6.58 14.82 -20.50
N GLY A 154 7.38 15.24 -19.52
CA GLY A 154 7.88 16.61 -19.37
C GLY A 154 6.75 17.65 -19.11
N ALA A 155 5.53 17.19 -18.80
CA ALA A 155 4.41 18.07 -18.50
C ALA A 155 4.62 18.78 -17.16
N ARG A 156 4.20 20.04 -17.07
CA ARG A 156 4.25 20.80 -15.82
C ARG A 156 3.05 20.45 -14.95
N LEU A 157 3.27 19.49 -14.06
CA LEU A 157 2.28 19.01 -13.10
C LEU A 157 2.64 19.52 -11.71
N ASN A 158 1.70 20.21 -11.07
CA ASN A 158 1.74 20.50 -9.64
C ASN A 158 1.10 19.32 -8.91
N ILE A 159 1.88 18.62 -8.10
CA ILE A 159 1.47 17.39 -7.41
C ILE A 159 1.41 17.69 -5.92
#